data_486ab8cbe971e3e74b3d80b363235e7a
#
_entry.id   486ab8cbe971e3e74b3d80b363235e7a
#
_cell.length_a   1.000
_cell.length_b   1.000
_cell.length_c   1.000
_cell.angle_alpha   90.00
_cell.angle_beta   90.00
_cell.angle_gamma   90.00
#
_symmetry.space_group_name_H-M   'P 1'
#
loop_
_entity.id
_entity.type
_entity.pdbx_description
1 polymer ?
#
loop_
_entity_poly.entity_id
_entity_poly.type
_entity_poly.pdbx_seq_one_letter_code
_entity_poly.pdbx_strand_id
1 'polypeptide(L)'
;MSQFDYKPSYRRNLPHLQPPGAALFLTFRLAGSLPRSVLEQWKNEQKWLRHLEETNPTYFARAKLDFERTWFAKFESVLDGASHGPLWLKDERIANLVADSFHYRDGKVFRLDAFSIMPNHAHVVFKPLLLHAGGKRMQAIHH
;
A
#
# COMPACT_ATOMS: atom_id res chain seq x y z
N MET A 1 9.40 2.24 18.51
CA MET A 1 8.11 2.43 18.19
C MET A 1 7.74 1.89 16.85
N SER A 2 6.81 1.13 16.79
CA SER A 2 6.60 0.51 15.57
C SER A 2 5.20 0.66 15.08
N GLN A 3 4.77 1.86 15.14
CA GLN A 3 3.47 2.15 14.56
C GLN A 3 3.42 1.79 13.10
N PHE A 4 4.58 1.51 12.53
CA PHE A 4 4.66 1.05 11.15
C PHE A 4 4.92 -0.43 11.06
N ASP A 5 4.75 -1.12 12.16
CA ASP A 5 4.97 -2.55 12.18
C ASP A 5 3.71 -3.30 11.76
N TYR A 6 3.31 -3.04 10.54
CA TYR A 6 2.16 -3.69 9.90
C TYR A 6 2.61 -4.72 8.88
N LYS A 7 3.89 -4.95 8.82
CA LYS A 7 4.48 -5.78 7.80
C LYS A 7 3.89 -7.17 7.69
N PRO A 8 3.61 -7.86 8.80
CA PRO A 8 3.10 -9.23 8.67
C PRO A 8 1.78 -9.34 7.94
N SER A 9 0.82 -8.47 8.24
CA SER A 9 -0.45 -8.57 7.55
C SER A 9 -0.34 -8.02 6.14
N TYR A 10 0.48 -7.03 5.97
CA TYR A 10 0.69 -6.42 4.67
C TYR A 10 1.35 -7.39 3.70
N ARG A 11 2.30 -8.14 4.22
CA ARG A 11 3.05 -9.12 3.46
C ARG A 11 2.16 -10.13 2.76
N ARG A 12 1.09 -10.53 3.40
CA ARG A 12 0.19 -11.51 2.82
C ARG A 12 -0.58 -11.02 1.63
N ASN A 13 -0.74 -9.72 1.53
CA ASN A 13 -1.54 -9.13 0.48
C ASN A 13 -0.74 -8.75 -0.74
N LEU A 14 0.57 -8.87 -0.67
CA LEU A 14 1.41 -8.50 -1.80
C LEU A 14 1.58 -9.67 -2.75
N PRO A 15 1.68 -9.39 -4.04
CA PRO A 15 1.93 -10.43 -5.02
C PRO A 15 3.25 -11.12 -4.72
N HIS A 16 3.24 -12.44 -4.80
CA HIS A 16 4.44 -13.21 -4.55
C HIS A 16 5.40 -13.18 -5.72
N LEU A 17 4.97 -12.64 -6.83
CA LEU A 17 5.73 -12.69 -8.07
C LEU A 17 6.43 -11.38 -8.41
N GLN A 18 6.61 -10.51 -7.42
CA GLN A 18 7.37 -9.30 -7.64
C GLN A 18 8.81 -9.64 -8.00
N PRO A 19 9.32 -9.17 -9.15
CA PRO A 19 10.71 -9.42 -9.49
C PRO A 19 11.64 -8.77 -8.46
N PRO A 20 12.75 -9.42 -8.11
CA PRO A 20 13.74 -8.79 -7.24
C PRO A 20 14.20 -7.47 -7.84
N GLY A 21 14.30 -6.45 -6.99
CA GLY A 21 14.73 -5.13 -7.43
C GLY A 21 13.67 -4.27 -8.09
N ALA A 22 12.45 -4.79 -8.24
CA ALA A 22 11.37 -3.99 -8.79
C ALA A 22 10.93 -2.91 -7.82
N ALA A 23 10.58 -1.75 -8.35
CA ALA A 23 10.02 -0.69 -7.54
C ALA A 23 8.58 -1.03 -7.15
N LEU A 24 8.25 -0.74 -5.91
CA LEU A 24 6.90 -0.92 -5.39
C LEU A 24 6.32 0.46 -5.10
N PHE A 25 5.03 0.59 -5.37
CA PHE A 25 4.27 1.78 -5.05
C PHE A 25 3.24 1.41 -4.00
N LEU A 26 3.27 2.08 -2.86
CA LEU A 26 2.34 1.81 -1.78
C LEU A 26 1.62 3.08 -1.37
N THR A 27 0.38 2.91 -0.98
CA THR A 27 -0.41 3.96 -0.37
C THR A 27 -0.72 3.56 1.07
N PHE A 28 -0.39 4.44 2.00
CA PHE A 28 -0.76 4.30 3.41
C PHE A 28 -1.85 5.32 3.70
N ARG A 29 -2.95 4.90 4.27
CA ARG A 29 -4.00 5.83 4.64
C ARG A 29 -4.30 5.75 6.13
N LEU A 30 -4.73 6.85 6.69
CA LEU A 30 -5.15 6.87 8.08
C LEU A 30 -6.43 6.04 8.25
N ALA A 31 -6.53 5.35 9.36
CA ALA A 31 -7.74 4.61 9.69
C ALA A 31 -8.93 5.56 9.72
N GLY A 32 -10.04 5.15 9.15
CA GLY A 32 -11.23 5.97 9.11
C GLY A 32 -11.25 7.02 8.01
N SER A 33 -10.24 7.06 7.15
CA SER A 33 -10.16 8.07 6.09
C SER A 33 -11.07 7.80 4.89
N LEU A 34 -11.58 6.58 4.77
CA LEU A 34 -12.53 6.22 3.71
C LEU A 34 -13.91 5.98 4.33
N PRO A 35 -14.97 6.50 3.71
CA PRO A 35 -16.33 6.22 4.18
C PRO A 35 -16.66 4.73 4.16
N ARG A 36 -17.45 4.30 5.12
CA ARG A 36 -17.87 2.90 5.19
C ARG A 36 -18.57 2.45 3.92
N SER A 37 -19.38 3.30 3.33
CA SER A 37 -20.09 2.96 2.10
C SER A 37 -19.14 2.64 0.95
N VAL A 38 -18.06 3.39 0.86
CA VAL A 38 -17.04 3.16 -0.17
C VAL A 38 -16.35 1.81 0.05
N LEU A 39 -15.98 1.54 1.31
CA LEU A 39 -15.33 0.28 1.65
C LEU A 39 -16.25 -0.92 1.43
N GLU A 40 -17.52 -0.79 1.74
CA GLU A 40 -18.48 -1.87 1.53
C GLU A 40 -18.68 -2.16 0.05
N GLN A 41 -18.77 -1.12 -0.75
CA GLN A 41 -18.87 -1.28 -2.18
C GLN A 41 -17.64 -1.99 -2.75
N TRP A 42 -16.46 -1.57 -2.31
CA TRP A 42 -15.22 -2.20 -2.73
C TRP A 42 -15.19 -3.68 -2.35
N LYS A 43 -15.59 -4.01 -1.12
CA LYS A 43 -15.61 -5.41 -0.67
C LYS A 43 -16.58 -6.25 -1.47
N ASN A 44 -17.73 -5.69 -1.81
CA ASN A 44 -18.72 -6.43 -2.61
C ASN A 44 -18.20 -6.72 -4.01
N GLU A 45 -17.56 -5.75 -4.63
CA GLU A 45 -17.00 -5.97 -5.97
C GLU A 45 -15.81 -6.93 -5.90
N GLN A 46 -15.05 -6.90 -4.81
CA GLN A 46 -13.96 -7.84 -4.62
C GLN A 46 -14.47 -9.28 -4.48
N LYS A 47 -15.60 -9.47 -3.82
CA LYS A 47 -16.22 -10.79 -3.73
C LYS A 47 -16.64 -11.31 -5.09
N TRP A 48 -17.25 -10.44 -5.88
CA TRP A 48 -17.64 -10.79 -7.24
C TRP A 48 -16.40 -11.18 -8.05
N LEU A 49 -15.34 -10.42 -7.92
CA LEU A 49 -14.09 -10.69 -8.64
C LEU A 49 -13.52 -12.07 -8.27
N ARG A 50 -13.55 -12.41 -6.98
CA ARG A 50 -13.09 -13.72 -6.52
C ARG A 50 -13.93 -14.86 -7.09
N HIS A 51 -15.24 -14.66 -7.16
CA HIS A 51 -16.13 -15.64 -7.79
C HIS A 51 -15.77 -15.82 -9.25
N LEU A 52 -15.46 -14.72 -9.92
CA LEU A 52 -15.08 -14.76 -11.32
C LEU A 52 -13.77 -15.54 -11.54
N GLU A 53 -12.86 -15.45 -10.59
CA GLU A 53 -11.60 -16.20 -10.66
C GLU A 53 -11.86 -17.71 -10.76
N GLU A 54 -12.85 -18.20 -10.05
CA GLU A 54 -13.20 -19.63 -10.05
C GLU A 54 -14.01 -20.04 -11.28
N THR A 55 -14.86 -19.15 -11.77
CA THR A 55 -15.82 -19.50 -12.82
C THR A 55 -15.34 -19.16 -14.21
N ASN A 56 -14.51 -18.13 -14.35
CA ASN A 56 -14.02 -17.71 -15.66
C ASN A 56 -12.64 -17.09 -15.54
N PRO A 57 -11.60 -17.92 -15.37
CA PRO A 57 -10.24 -17.42 -15.14
C PRO A 57 -9.71 -16.51 -16.25
N THR A 58 -10.11 -16.74 -17.49
CA THR A 58 -9.63 -15.93 -18.62
C THR A 58 -10.15 -14.49 -18.50
N TYR A 59 -11.43 -14.36 -18.22
CA TYR A 59 -12.04 -13.04 -18.04
C TYR A 59 -11.55 -12.38 -16.75
N PHE A 60 -11.26 -13.17 -15.74
CA PHE A 60 -10.81 -12.67 -14.44
C PHE A 60 -9.58 -11.80 -14.55
N ALA A 61 -8.58 -12.22 -15.34
CA ALA A 61 -7.33 -11.48 -15.42
C ALA A 61 -7.54 -10.04 -15.89
N ARG A 62 -8.43 -9.85 -16.88
CA ARG A 62 -8.76 -8.52 -17.37
C ARG A 62 -9.61 -7.75 -16.36
N ALA A 63 -10.59 -8.42 -15.78
CA ALA A 63 -11.47 -7.81 -14.80
C ALA A 63 -10.71 -7.34 -13.57
N LYS A 64 -9.71 -8.10 -13.14
CA LYS A 64 -8.86 -7.75 -12.02
C LYS A 64 -8.09 -6.46 -12.29
N LEU A 65 -7.54 -6.34 -13.47
CA LEU A 65 -6.77 -5.15 -13.83
C LEU A 65 -7.67 -3.91 -13.83
N ASP A 66 -8.85 -4.03 -14.42
CA ASP A 66 -9.82 -2.94 -14.45
C ASP A 66 -10.28 -2.59 -13.05
N PHE A 67 -10.53 -3.59 -12.22
CA PHE A 67 -10.92 -3.38 -10.83
C PHE A 67 -9.85 -2.60 -10.05
N GLU A 68 -8.60 -3.00 -10.18
CA GLU A 68 -7.50 -2.36 -9.47
C GLU A 68 -7.34 -0.90 -9.90
N ARG A 69 -7.42 -0.63 -11.18
CA ARG A 69 -7.31 0.73 -11.69
C ARG A 69 -8.48 1.61 -11.25
N THR A 70 -9.68 1.09 -11.36
CA THR A 70 -10.88 1.83 -11.00
C THR A 70 -10.89 2.17 -9.53
N TRP A 71 -10.57 1.21 -8.69
CA TRP A 71 -10.61 1.43 -7.24
C TRP A 71 -9.44 2.26 -6.74
N PHE A 72 -8.28 2.15 -7.36
CA PHE A 72 -7.19 3.05 -7.04
C PHE A 72 -7.61 4.50 -7.28
N ALA A 73 -8.15 4.78 -8.45
CA ALA A 73 -8.59 6.13 -8.79
C ALA A 73 -9.70 6.62 -7.85
N LYS A 74 -10.63 5.75 -7.49
CA LYS A 74 -11.73 6.11 -6.61
C LYS A 74 -11.25 6.41 -5.19
N PHE A 75 -10.38 5.56 -4.66
CA PHE A 75 -9.80 5.81 -3.34
C PHE A 75 -9.01 7.10 -3.32
N GLU A 76 -8.20 7.34 -4.35
CA GLU A 76 -7.42 8.58 -4.43
C GLU A 76 -8.33 9.79 -4.46
N SER A 77 -9.39 9.74 -5.24
CA SER A 77 -10.34 10.83 -5.33
C SER A 77 -10.99 11.14 -3.97
N VAL A 78 -11.39 10.10 -3.25
CA VAL A 78 -12.01 10.27 -1.93
C VAL A 78 -11.01 10.80 -0.92
N LEU A 79 -9.80 10.28 -0.92
CA LEU A 79 -8.75 10.71 0.01
C LEU A 79 -8.31 12.14 -0.28
N ASP A 80 -8.18 12.49 -1.54
CA ASP A 80 -7.79 13.85 -1.94
C ASP A 80 -8.84 14.88 -1.54
N GLY A 81 -10.11 14.49 -1.50
CA GLY A 81 -11.16 15.37 -1.02
C GLY A 81 -11.04 15.71 0.45
N ALA A 82 -10.35 14.87 1.22
CA ALA A 82 -10.07 15.08 2.63
C ALA A 82 -11.31 15.47 3.45
N SER A 83 -12.46 14.92 3.07
CA SER A 83 -13.73 15.29 3.66
C SER A 83 -14.21 14.29 4.70
N HIS A 84 -13.46 13.25 4.98
CA HIS A 84 -13.90 12.19 5.87
C HIS A 84 -12.74 11.68 6.71
N GLY A 85 -12.96 11.55 8.01
CA GLY A 85 -11.99 10.99 8.92
C GLY A 85 -10.89 11.95 9.32
N PRO A 86 -9.84 11.44 9.97
CA PRO A 86 -8.80 12.28 10.53
C PRO A 86 -7.88 12.84 9.44
N LEU A 87 -7.33 14.00 9.73
CA LEU A 87 -6.38 14.68 8.84
C LEU A 87 -5.06 14.92 9.58
N TRP A 88 -4.61 13.96 10.33
CA TRP A 88 -3.45 14.13 11.22
C TRP A 88 -2.16 14.44 10.49
N LEU A 89 -2.03 13.96 9.26
CA LEU A 89 -0.81 14.20 8.48
C LEU A 89 -0.72 15.63 7.96
N LYS A 90 -1.76 16.41 8.15
CA LYS A 90 -1.73 17.83 7.89
C LYS A 90 -0.85 18.56 8.91
N ASP A 91 -0.71 18.01 10.11
CA ASP A 91 0.19 18.56 11.12
C ASP A 91 1.62 18.27 10.70
N GLU A 92 2.40 19.33 10.53
CA GLU A 92 3.77 19.22 10.07
C GLU A 92 4.64 18.33 10.95
N ARG A 93 4.40 18.35 12.26
CA ARG A 93 5.17 17.51 13.19
C ARG A 93 4.90 16.03 12.94
N ILE A 94 3.66 15.68 12.67
CA ILE A 94 3.28 14.29 12.39
C ILE A 94 3.79 13.88 11.02
N ALA A 95 3.64 14.74 10.03
CA ALA A 95 4.15 14.46 8.69
C ALA A 95 5.66 14.23 8.72
N ASN A 96 6.38 15.03 9.51
CA ASN A 96 7.83 14.87 9.65
C ASN A 96 8.20 13.53 10.29
N LEU A 97 7.41 13.05 11.24
CA LEU A 97 7.65 11.73 11.83
C LEU A 97 7.53 10.63 10.77
N VAL A 98 6.55 10.75 9.89
CA VAL A 98 6.38 9.77 8.80
C VAL A 98 7.55 9.86 7.83
N ALA A 99 7.91 11.07 7.43
CA ALA A 99 9.04 11.27 6.53
C ALA A 99 10.34 10.73 7.13
N ASP A 100 10.59 11.01 8.39
CA ASP A 100 11.77 10.53 9.09
C ASP A 100 11.78 9.00 9.16
N SER A 101 10.62 8.40 9.31
CA SER A 101 10.49 6.94 9.31
C SER A 101 10.90 6.34 7.97
N PHE A 102 10.52 6.97 6.87
CA PHE A 102 10.94 6.50 5.54
C PHE A 102 12.45 6.66 5.37
N HIS A 103 12.98 7.82 5.74
CA HIS A 103 14.42 8.08 5.62
C HIS A 103 15.24 7.16 6.49
N TYR A 104 14.77 6.88 7.70
CA TYR A 104 15.49 5.99 8.60
C TYR A 104 15.67 4.59 8.00
N ARG A 105 14.67 4.13 7.26
CA ARG A 105 14.69 2.80 6.66
C ARG A 105 15.39 2.76 5.32
N ASP A 106 15.63 3.92 4.74
CA ASP A 106 16.33 4.00 3.47
C ASP A 106 17.75 3.46 3.61
N GLY A 107 18.10 2.51 2.77
CA GLY A 107 19.41 1.85 2.82
C GLY A 107 19.47 0.70 3.80
N LYS A 108 18.47 0.50 4.65
CA LYS A 108 18.43 -0.59 5.62
C LYS A 108 17.43 -1.67 5.25
N VAL A 109 16.23 -1.24 4.92
CA VAL A 109 15.12 -2.13 4.61
C VAL A 109 14.78 -2.06 3.13
N PHE A 110 14.85 -0.89 2.58
CA PHE A 110 14.56 -0.64 1.19
C PHE A 110 15.42 0.53 0.69
N ARG A 111 15.38 0.74 -0.60
CA ARG A 111 15.90 1.96 -1.19
C ARG A 111 14.72 2.86 -1.48
N LEU A 112 14.70 4.02 -0.87
CA LEU A 112 13.63 4.98 -1.03
C LEU A 112 13.82 5.76 -2.31
N ASP A 113 12.83 5.74 -3.19
CA ASP A 113 12.89 6.49 -4.43
C ASP A 113 12.15 7.82 -4.31
N ALA A 114 10.95 7.79 -3.75
CA ALA A 114 10.14 9.00 -3.61
C ALA A 114 9.02 8.76 -2.61
N PHE A 115 8.49 9.83 -2.05
CA PHE A 115 7.26 9.75 -1.26
C PHE A 115 6.56 11.10 -1.30
N SER A 116 5.29 11.07 -0.95
CA SER A 116 4.52 12.28 -0.81
C SER A 116 3.53 12.08 0.33
N ILE A 117 3.36 13.08 1.16
CA ILE A 117 2.50 13.00 2.34
C ILE A 117 1.37 14.01 2.17
N MET A 118 0.15 13.51 2.18
CA MET A 118 -1.08 14.29 2.12
C MET A 118 -1.75 14.25 3.50
N PRO A 119 -2.79 15.06 3.72
CA PRO A 119 -3.40 15.17 5.06
C PRO A 119 -3.87 13.86 5.67
N ASN A 120 -4.30 12.90 4.88
CA ASN A 120 -4.86 11.65 5.38
C ASN A 120 -4.26 10.39 4.77
N HIS A 121 -3.23 10.53 3.94
CA HIS A 121 -2.57 9.38 3.33
C HIS A 121 -1.17 9.77 2.85
N ALA A 122 -0.40 8.77 2.47
CA ALA A 122 0.93 8.98 1.93
C ALA A 122 1.19 7.95 0.84
N HIS A 123 1.94 8.36 -0.16
CA HIS A 123 2.44 7.46 -1.19
C HIS A 123 3.93 7.29 -1.01
N VAL A 124 4.43 6.10 -1.25
CA VAL A 124 5.87 5.84 -1.21
C VAL A 124 6.25 4.90 -2.35
N VAL A 125 7.34 5.23 -3.01
CA VAL A 125 7.94 4.39 -4.04
C VAL A 125 9.29 3.94 -3.54
N PHE A 126 9.52 2.64 -3.53
CA PHE A 126 10.74 2.10 -2.99
C PHE A 126 11.09 0.76 -3.64
N LYS A 127 12.35 0.36 -3.48
CA LYS A 127 12.83 -0.95 -3.92
C LYS A 127 13.25 -1.75 -2.71
N PRO A 128 12.67 -2.92 -2.48
CA PRO A 128 13.11 -3.77 -1.38
C PRO A 128 14.57 -4.14 -1.50
N LEU A 129 15.26 -4.22 -0.38
CA LEU A 129 16.64 -4.65 -0.34
C LEU A 129 16.72 -6.13 -0.01
N LEU A 130 17.69 -6.80 -0.62
CA LEU A 130 18.04 -8.17 -0.28
C LEU A 130 19.16 -8.13 0.73
N LEU A 131 18.92 -8.69 1.91
CA LEU A 131 19.90 -8.71 2.97
C LEU A 131 20.46 -10.10 3.13
N HIS A 132 21.70 -10.17 3.58
CA HIS A 132 22.33 -11.43 3.93
C HIS A 132 22.60 -11.44 5.43
N ALA A 133 22.13 -12.47 6.09
CA ALA A 133 22.38 -12.66 7.50
C ALA A 133 22.84 -14.09 7.69
N GLY A 134 24.05 -14.29 8.19
CA GLY A 134 24.57 -15.61 8.38
C GLY A 134 24.64 -16.44 7.09
N GLY A 135 24.96 -15.79 5.99
CA GLY A 135 25.07 -16.45 4.70
C GLY A 135 23.74 -16.76 4.02
N LYS A 136 22.65 -16.44 4.64
CA LYS A 136 21.34 -16.67 4.04
C LYS A 136 20.81 -15.39 3.47
N ARG A 137 20.22 -15.50 2.31
CA ARG A 137 19.56 -14.36 1.72
C ARG A 137 18.27 -14.09 2.47
N MET A 138 18.08 -12.86 2.85
CA MET A 138 16.85 -12.42 3.45
C MET A 138 16.33 -11.26 2.63
N GLN A 139 15.07 -11.28 2.37
CA GLN A 139 14.44 -10.12 1.80
C GLN A 139 13.94 -9.24 2.92
N ALA A 140 14.36 -8.02 2.90
CA ALA A 140 13.96 -7.08 3.91
C ALA A 140 12.48 -6.82 3.83
N ILE A 141 11.97 -6.83 2.64
CA ILE A 141 10.55 -6.68 2.43
C ILE A 141 10.11 -7.51 1.29
N HIS A 142 9.22 -8.34 1.59
CA HIS A 142 8.57 -9.06 0.59
C HIS A 142 7.16 -8.79 0.71
N HIS A 143 6.80 -7.64 0.83
CA HIS A 143 5.47 -7.43 1.23
C HIS A 143 5.03 -6.03 0.96
#